data_a0de737cc8a4e603b1e163931e058958
#
_entry.id   a0de737cc8a4e603b1e163931e058958
#
_cell.length_a   1.000
_cell.length_b   1.000
_cell.length_c   1.000
_cell.angle_alpha   90.00
_cell.angle_beta   90.00
_cell.angle_gamma   90.00
#
_symmetry.space_group_name_H-M   'P 1'
#
loop_
_entity.id
_entity.type
_entity.pdbx_description
1 polymer ?
#
loop_
_entity_poly.entity_id
_entity_poly.type
_entity_poly.pdbx_seq_one_letter_code
_entity_poly.pdbx_strand_id
1 'polypeptide(L)'
;MSQAAATLREALNGVVLSQSQAVEVFAAITNGEFNEIEIAAFLGALHARGEDPAEIAAAAQAFRVAAVNFPYPKGQGGLVDVVGTGGDRAGTINISTASALVAASLGVKVAKHGNRAVSSRSGAADLVETLGIPLDLSPQASVQLLESTGFCFLFAQKYHPAMRYVAPVRAALKNPTVFNLIGPLVNPAPLSAQVLGVGNPALLDDMASALASANLDHALVVHGSGLDEIALHGPTQVRELRGAEITAYELTPAQLGLGTYTVADLVGGDASVNAQLIRAVFDGAGQAAHRDAIAASAAAVLYVTGKADTLAQGVQTALEAIANGTVASHLDKIVTQARELSA
;
A
#
# COMPACT_ATOMS: atom_id res chain seq x y z
N MET A 1 10.63 -25.32 26.56
CA MET A 1 9.60 -24.51 25.89
C MET A 1 10.26 -23.19 25.49
N SER A 2 10.18 -22.77 24.23
CA SER A 2 10.76 -21.50 23.83
C SER A 2 10.03 -20.31 24.46
N GLN A 3 10.68 -19.17 24.58
CA GLN A 3 10.06 -17.93 25.09
C GLN A 3 8.83 -17.57 24.23
N ALA A 4 8.94 -17.64 22.91
CA ALA A 4 7.84 -17.39 21.99
C ALA A 4 6.62 -18.29 22.23
N ALA A 5 6.82 -19.58 22.59
CA ALA A 5 5.73 -20.48 22.92
C ALA A 5 5.06 -20.15 24.27
N ALA A 6 5.80 -19.61 25.24
CA ALA A 6 5.21 -19.10 26.49
C ALA A 6 4.37 -17.84 26.21
N THR A 7 4.91 -16.90 25.47
CA THR A 7 4.24 -15.65 25.05
C THR A 7 2.97 -15.91 24.22
N LEU A 8 3.01 -16.88 23.30
CA LEU A 8 1.83 -17.30 22.55
C LEU A 8 0.71 -17.77 23.50
N ARG A 9 1.02 -18.48 24.56
CA ARG A 9 0.01 -18.90 25.56
C ARG A 9 -0.58 -17.73 26.34
N GLU A 10 0.20 -16.69 26.61
CA GLU A 10 -0.32 -15.46 27.22
C GLU A 10 -1.39 -14.83 26.30
N ALA A 11 -1.10 -14.72 25.00
CA ALA A 11 -2.08 -14.23 24.02
C ALA A 11 -3.34 -15.10 23.96
N LEU A 12 -3.21 -16.44 24.04
CA LEU A 12 -4.37 -17.36 24.08
C LEU A 12 -5.25 -17.16 25.32
N ASN A 13 -4.68 -16.62 26.40
CA ASN A 13 -5.41 -16.27 27.63
C ASN A 13 -5.96 -14.82 27.59
N GLY A 14 -5.94 -14.15 26.43
CA GLY A 14 -6.50 -12.83 26.24
C GLY A 14 -5.56 -11.68 26.64
N VAL A 15 -4.30 -11.96 26.96
CA VAL A 15 -3.31 -10.91 27.28
C VAL A 15 -2.93 -10.16 26.01
N VAL A 16 -2.97 -8.82 26.06
CA VAL A 16 -2.40 -7.96 25.02
C VAL A 16 -0.87 -8.02 25.14
N LEU A 17 -0.22 -8.39 24.07
CA LEU A 17 1.24 -8.51 24.05
C LEU A 17 1.91 -7.13 23.91
N SER A 18 2.98 -6.91 24.64
CA SER A 18 3.87 -5.80 24.34
C SER A 18 4.47 -5.97 22.94
N GLN A 19 4.92 -4.89 22.32
CA GLN A 19 5.51 -4.94 20.98
C GLN A 19 6.68 -5.93 20.90
N SER A 20 7.56 -5.97 21.91
CA SER A 20 8.68 -6.93 21.95
C SER A 20 8.23 -8.38 22.02
N GLN A 21 7.23 -8.68 22.86
CA GLN A 21 6.65 -10.02 22.98
C GLN A 21 5.98 -10.45 21.65
N ALA A 22 5.21 -9.56 21.04
CA ALA A 22 4.56 -9.85 19.78
C ALA A 22 5.58 -10.08 18.65
N VAL A 23 6.67 -9.28 18.59
CA VAL A 23 7.78 -9.50 17.63
C VAL A 23 8.38 -10.89 17.79
N GLU A 24 8.60 -11.38 19.02
CA GLU A 24 9.13 -12.74 19.25
C GLU A 24 8.21 -13.82 18.66
N VAL A 25 6.90 -13.70 18.88
CA VAL A 25 5.93 -14.68 18.36
C VAL A 25 5.86 -14.63 16.85
N PHE A 26 5.77 -13.44 16.25
CA PHE A 26 5.71 -13.30 14.78
C PHE A 26 7.04 -13.70 14.11
N ALA A 27 8.18 -13.46 14.75
CA ALA A 27 9.49 -13.95 14.27
C ALA A 27 9.54 -15.49 14.29
N ALA A 28 9.05 -16.13 15.33
CA ALA A 28 8.95 -17.59 15.40
C ALA A 28 8.02 -18.15 14.29
N ILE A 29 6.91 -17.46 13.97
CA ILE A 29 6.05 -17.79 12.83
C ILE A 29 6.83 -17.70 11.51
N THR A 30 7.56 -16.59 11.29
CA THR A 30 8.32 -16.39 10.03
C THR A 30 9.45 -17.38 9.85
N ASN A 31 9.97 -17.93 10.95
CA ASN A 31 10.99 -18.99 10.97
C ASN A 31 10.41 -20.40 10.83
N GLY A 32 9.07 -20.57 10.88
CA GLY A 32 8.40 -21.87 10.81
C GLY A 32 8.53 -22.70 12.09
N GLU A 33 8.67 -22.06 13.25
CA GLU A 33 8.81 -22.71 14.56
C GLU A 33 7.46 -23.16 15.13
N PHE A 34 6.35 -22.62 14.63
CA PHE A 34 4.99 -22.99 15.01
C PHE A 34 4.30 -23.80 13.93
N ASN A 35 3.48 -24.76 14.34
CA ASN A 35 2.60 -25.48 13.43
C ASN A 35 1.32 -24.69 13.10
N GLU A 36 0.56 -25.16 12.13
CA GLU A 36 -0.66 -24.48 11.66
C GLU A 36 -1.72 -24.32 12.76
N ILE A 37 -1.81 -25.28 13.71
CA ILE A 37 -2.78 -25.22 14.80
C ILE A 37 -2.42 -24.10 15.78
N GLU A 38 -1.13 -23.98 16.13
CA GLU A 38 -0.62 -22.93 17.02
C GLU A 38 -0.82 -21.56 16.38
N ILE A 39 -0.51 -21.41 15.08
CA ILE A 39 -0.73 -20.19 14.32
C ILE A 39 -2.23 -19.84 14.26
N ALA A 40 -3.10 -20.83 13.98
CA ALA A 40 -4.54 -20.61 13.91
C ALA A 40 -5.12 -20.15 15.25
N ALA A 41 -4.70 -20.78 16.34
CA ALA A 41 -5.12 -20.43 17.69
C ALA A 41 -4.67 -18.99 18.05
N PHE A 42 -3.42 -18.63 17.75
CA PHE A 42 -2.87 -17.30 17.99
C PHE A 42 -3.63 -16.23 17.19
N LEU A 43 -3.78 -16.41 15.88
CA LEU A 43 -4.51 -15.46 15.03
C LEU A 43 -5.98 -15.32 15.42
N GLY A 44 -6.61 -16.45 15.83
CA GLY A 44 -7.99 -16.46 16.33
C GLY A 44 -8.13 -15.70 17.65
N ALA A 45 -7.16 -15.82 18.56
CA ALA A 45 -7.15 -15.08 19.83
C ALA A 45 -7.00 -13.56 19.61
N LEU A 46 -6.07 -13.14 18.75
CA LEU A 46 -5.91 -11.72 18.37
C LEU A 46 -7.19 -11.17 17.77
N HIS A 47 -7.76 -11.85 16.79
CA HIS A 47 -8.98 -11.41 16.12
C HIS A 47 -10.19 -11.31 17.05
N ALA A 48 -10.38 -12.30 17.94
CA ALA A 48 -11.51 -12.34 18.88
C ALA A 48 -11.48 -11.20 19.90
N ARG A 49 -10.29 -10.76 20.30
CA ARG A 49 -10.09 -9.64 21.24
C ARG A 49 -10.06 -8.28 20.52
N GLY A 50 -9.72 -8.24 19.26
CA GLY A 50 -9.25 -7.09 18.51
C GLY A 50 -7.72 -6.99 18.58
N GLU A 51 -7.09 -6.76 17.43
CA GLU A 51 -5.66 -6.58 17.31
C GLU A 51 -5.23 -5.23 17.93
N ASP A 52 -4.22 -5.23 18.80
CA ASP A 52 -3.63 -4.01 19.35
C ASP A 52 -2.66 -3.37 18.32
N PRO A 53 -2.55 -2.03 18.23
CA PRO A 53 -1.61 -1.36 17.33
C PRO A 53 -0.16 -1.82 17.48
N ALA A 54 0.28 -2.13 18.71
CA ALA A 54 1.62 -2.65 18.97
C ALA A 54 1.82 -4.06 18.38
N GLU A 55 0.78 -4.90 18.38
CA GLU A 55 0.80 -6.22 17.77
C GLU A 55 0.77 -6.15 16.23
N ILE A 56 0.01 -5.20 15.66
CA ILE A 56 0.02 -4.91 14.22
C ILE A 56 1.41 -4.46 13.78
N ALA A 57 2.02 -3.52 14.50
CA ALA A 57 3.37 -3.03 14.23
C ALA A 57 4.42 -4.15 14.35
N ALA A 58 4.29 -5.02 15.36
CA ALA A 58 5.17 -6.15 15.58
C ALA A 58 5.08 -7.19 14.46
N ALA A 59 3.87 -7.53 14.01
CA ALA A 59 3.65 -8.41 12.86
C ALA A 59 4.31 -7.83 11.60
N ALA A 60 4.08 -6.55 11.32
CA ALA A 60 4.68 -5.87 10.20
C ALA A 60 6.21 -5.86 10.28
N GLN A 61 6.78 -5.58 11.45
CA GLN A 61 8.22 -5.60 11.68
C GLN A 61 8.83 -6.99 11.42
N ALA A 62 8.25 -8.06 11.98
CA ALA A 62 8.75 -9.41 11.81
C ALA A 62 8.74 -9.85 10.34
N PHE A 63 7.65 -9.55 9.61
CA PHE A 63 7.53 -9.89 8.20
C PHE A 63 8.41 -9.03 7.29
N ARG A 64 8.71 -7.77 7.63
CA ARG A 64 9.72 -6.96 6.92
C ARG A 64 11.13 -7.51 7.12
N VAL A 65 11.47 -7.91 8.34
CA VAL A 65 12.79 -8.51 8.64
C VAL A 65 12.98 -9.83 7.89
N ALA A 66 11.93 -10.64 7.78
CA ALA A 66 11.94 -11.92 7.06
C ALA A 66 11.77 -11.78 5.52
N ALA A 67 11.56 -10.57 5.02
CA ALA A 67 11.41 -10.32 3.60
C ALA A 67 12.71 -10.53 2.82
N VAL A 68 12.58 -10.83 1.53
CA VAL A 68 13.73 -10.78 0.61
C VAL A 68 14.28 -9.36 0.60
N ASN A 69 15.60 -9.25 0.77
CA ASN A 69 16.27 -7.96 0.82
C ASN A 69 16.06 -7.16 -0.48
N PHE A 70 15.59 -5.92 -0.34
CA PHE A 70 15.58 -4.94 -1.42
C PHE A 70 16.83 -4.07 -1.30
N PRO A 71 17.84 -4.24 -2.21
CA PRO A 71 19.17 -3.69 -2.01
C PRO A 71 19.29 -2.20 -2.39
N TYR A 72 18.34 -1.38 -1.92
CA TYR A 72 18.37 0.07 -2.11
C TYR A 72 19.29 0.70 -1.05
N PRO A 73 20.26 1.53 -1.45
CA PRO A 73 21.20 2.13 -0.53
C PRO A 73 20.52 3.07 0.46
N LYS A 74 20.82 2.92 1.74
CA LYS A 74 20.33 3.83 2.78
C LYS A 74 20.86 5.24 2.53
N GLY A 75 20.01 6.25 2.64
CA GLY A 75 20.39 7.67 2.51
C GLY A 75 20.41 8.23 1.09
N GLN A 76 20.02 7.47 0.07
CA GLN A 76 19.92 7.96 -1.32
C GLN A 76 18.61 8.67 -1.68
N GLY A 77 17.94 9.26 -0.71
CA GLY A 77 16.64 9.93 -0.89
C GLY A 77 15.45 9.04 -0.53
N GLY A 78 14.37 9.69 -0.18
CA GLY A 78 13.19 9.02 0.32
C GLY A 78 12.47 8.20 -0.75
N LEU A 79 12.11 6.97 -0.40
CA LEU A 79 11.17 6.16 -1.18
C LEU A 79 9.76 6.32 -0.62
N VAL A 80 8.77 6.25 -1.50
CA VAL A 80 7.37 6.29 -1.10
C VAL A 80 6.63 5.05 -1.62
N ASP A 81 5.62 4.61 -0.86
CA ASP A 81 4.59 3.69 -1.34
C ASP A 81 3.22 4.36 -1.25
N VAL A 82 2.32 3.98 -2.14
CA VAL A 82 0.89 4.34 -2.12
C VAL A 82 0.07 3.07 -2.25
N VAL A 83 -0.68 2.74 -1.22
CA VAL A 83 -1.31 1.44 -1.07
C VAL A 83 -2.57 1.53 -0.21
N GLY A 84 -3.53 0.65 -0.43
CA GLY A 84 -4.70 0.49 0.44
C GLY A 84 -4.73 -0.86 1.13
N THR A 85 -5.50 -0.96 2.21
CA THR A 85 -5.79 -2.25 2.86
C THR A 85 -6.67 -3.14 1.99
N GLY A 86 -7.37 -2.54 1.03
CA GLY A 86 -8.45 -3.21 0.33
C GLY A 86 -9.68 -3.40 1.21
N GLY A 87 -10.64 -4.16 0.69
CA GLY A 87 -11.81 -4.59 1.46
C GLY A 87 -12.99 -3.64 1.42
N ASP A 88 -12.90 -2.50 0.76
CA ASP A 88 -14.00 -1.53 0.58
C ASP A 88 -15.14 -2.03 -0.33
N ARG A 89 -14.85 -3.03 -1.17
CA ARG A 89 -15.79 -3.65 -2.12
C ARG A 89 -16.40 -2.68 -3.14
N ALA A 90 -15.83 -1.52 -3.32
CA ALA A 90 -16.33 -0.50 -4.23
C ALA A 90 -16.09 -0.86 -5.71
N GLY A 91 -15.12 -1.70 -6.00
CA GLY A 91 -14.81 -2.15 -7.35
C GLY A 91 -14.29 -1.03 -8.24
N THR A 92 -13.62 -0.05 -7.69
CA THR A 92 -13.01 1.08 -8.40
C THR A 92 -11.87 0.63 -9.32
N ILE A 93 -11.45 1.48 -10.23
CA ILE A 93 -10.18 1.30 -10.95
C ILE A 93 -9.03 1.23 -9.94
N ASN A 94 -7.84 0.77 -10.35
CA ASN A 94 -6.67 0.69 -9.48
C ASN A 94 -6.05 2.10 -9.26
N ILE A 95 -6.73 2.96 -8.49
CA ILE A 95 -6.40 4.37 -8.27
C ILE A 95 -4.98 4.51 -7.73
N SER A 96 -4.64 3.81 -6.64
CA SER A 96 -3.32 3.90 -6.00
C SER A 96 -2.18 3.43 -6.92
N THR A 97 -2.42 2.46 -7.82
CA THR A 97 -1.39 2.05 -8.80
C THR A 97 -1.22 3.09 -9.91
N ALA A 98 -2.31 3.65 -10.40
CA ALA A 98 -2.26 4.72 -11.41
C ALA A 98 -1.60 5.99 -10.84
N SER A 99 -1.91 6.37 -9.60
CA SER A 99 -1.30 7.52 -8.93
C SER A 99 0.20 7.35 -8.69
N ALA A 100 0.65 6.12 -8.40
CA ALA A 100 2.07 5.79 -8.32
C ALA A 100 2.82 6.09 -9.62
N LEU A 101 2.23 5.74 -10.77
CA LEU A 101 2.81 6.02 -12.10
C LEU A 101 2.82 7.53 -12.40
N VAL A 102 1.76 8.27 -12.02
CA VAL A 102 1.74 9.73 -12.12
C VAL A 102 2.83 10.36 -11.27
N ALA A 103 2.96 9.97 -10.01
CA ALA A 103 3.98 10.52 -9.12
C ALA A 103 5.41 10.22 -9.62
N ALA A 104 5.65 9.01 -10.14
CA ALA A 104 6.93 8.64 -10.73
C ALA A 104 7.29 9.50 -11.95
N SER A 105 6.31 9.84 -12.81
CA SER A 105 6.51 10.73 -13.95
C SER A 105 6.91 12.16 -13.56
N LEU A 106 6.62 12.54 -12.32
CA LEU A 106 6.96 13.82 -11.70
C LEU A 106 8.24 13.77 -10.84
N GLY A 107 9.03 12.70 -11.00
CA GLY A 107 10.34 12.55 -10.37
C GLY A 107 10.29 12.12 -8.90
N VAL A 108 9.20 11.50 -8.46
CA VAL A 108 9.14 10.81 -7.17
C VAL A 108 9.67 9.38 -7.34
N LYS A 109 10.41 8.87 -6.36
CA LYS A 109 10.85 7.48 -6.33
C LYS A 109 9.82 6.62 -5.61
N VAL A 110 9.00 5.89 -6.38
CA VAL A 110 7.91 5.06 -5.88
C VAL A 110 8.33 3.58 -5.90
N ALA A 111 8.46 2.97 -4.74
CA ALA A 111 8.64 1.54 -4.57
C ALA A 111 7.29 0.92 -4.17
N LYS A 112 6.46 0.65 -5.19
CA LYS A 112 5.11 0.18 -4.94
C LYS A 112 5.07 -1.29 -4.57
N HIS A 113 4.61 -1.57 -3.34
CA HIS A 113 4.35 -2.93 -2.88
C HIS A 113 2.91 -3.34 -3.20
N GLY A 114 2.71 -4.57 -3.67
CA GLY A 114 1.36 -5.02 -4.00
C GLY A 114 1.26 -6.49 -4.34
N ASN A 115 0.00 -6.96 -4.43
CA ASN A 115 -0.32 -8.36 -4.71
C ASN A 115 -1.37 -8.47 -5.81
N ARG A 116 -1.64 -9.72 -6.25
CA ARG A 116 -2.80 -10.05 -7.06
C ARG A 116 -4.09 -9.88 -6.28
N ALA A 117 -5.20 -9.76 -6.99
CA ALA A 117 -6.53 -9.70 -6.39
C ALA A 117 -6.81 -10.93 -5.52
N VAL A 118 -7.43 -10.70 -4.36
CA VAL A 118 -7.97 -11.76 -3.48
C VAL A 118 -9.49 -11.72 -3.47
N SER A 119 -10.08 -10.53 -3.33
CA SER A 119 -11.53 -10.31 -3.27
C SER A 119 -12.02 -9.31 -4.32
N SER A 120 -11.16 -8.45 -4.85
CA SER A 120 -11.45 -7.52 -5.93
C SER A 120 -11.34 -8.17 -7.31
N ARG A 121 -11.77 -7.46 -8.36
CA ARG A 121 -11.68 -7.93 -9.76
C ARG A 121 -10.29 -7.73 -10.37
N SER A 122 -9.48 -6.84 -9.82
CA SER A 122 -8.14 -6.50 -10.28
C SER A 122 -7.28 -6.07 -9.10
N GLY A 123 -6.19 -6.79 -8.83
CA GLY A 123 -5.16 -6.38 -7.89
C GLY A 123 -4.11 -5.48 -8.54
N ALA A 124 -3.26 -4.87 -7.72
CA ALA A 124 -2.18 -4.01 -8.23
C ALA A 124 -1.22 -4.78 -9.16
N ALA A 125 -0.86 -6.02 -8.81
CA ALA A 125 0.01 -6.86 -9.64
C ALA A 125 -0.64 -7.22 -10.98
N ASP A 126 -1.95 -7.52 -10.98
CA ASP A 126 -2.67 -7.88 -12.21
C ASP A 126 -2.70 -6.69 -13.19
N LEU A 127 -2.91 -5.47 -12.68
CA LEU A 127 -2.84 -4.26 -13.50
C LEU A 127 -1.43 -4.02 -14.05
N VAL A 128 -0.42 -4.05 -13.19
CA VAL A 128 0.98 -3.76 -13.55
C VAL A 128 1.46 -4.72 -14.65
N GLU A 129 1.16 -6.03 -14.50
CA GLU A 129 1.45 -7.05 -15.52
C GLU A 129 0.72 -6.78 -16.82
N THR A 130 -0.58 -6.41 -16.76
CA THR A 130 -1.39 -6.07 -17.94
C THR A 130 -0.88 -4.81 -18.64
N LEU A 131 -0.34 -3.84 -17.91
CA LEU A 131 0.34 -2.68 -18.50
C LEU A 131 1.67 -3.02 -19.17
N GLY A 132 2.18 -4.23 -18.98
CA GLY A 132 3.39 -4.75 -19.62
C GLY A 132 4.66 -4.64 -18.79
N ILE A 133 4.54 -4.41 -17.48
CA ILE A 133 5.65 -4.38 -16.53
C ILE A 133 5.79 -5.78 -15.91
N PRO A 134 6.92 -6.49 -16.08
CA PRO A 134 7.13 -7.81 -15.51
C PRO A 134 7.11 -7.81 -13.98
N LEU A 135 6.51 -8.84 -13.37
CA LEU A 135 6.44 -9.00 -11.92
C LEU A 135 7.65 -9.76 -11.33
N ASP A 136 8.44 -10.38 -12.17
CA ASP A 136 9.51 -11.32 -11.79
C ASP A 136 10.91 -10.71 -11.82
N LEU A 137 11.02 -9.39 -11.90
CA LEU A 137 12.31 -8.69 -11.81
C LEU A 137 13.06 -9.10 -10.53
N SER A 138 14.37 -9.33 -10.65
CA SER A 138 15.21 -9.54 -9.47
C SER A 138 15.21 -8.29 -8.58
N PRO A 139 15.52 -8.40 -7.28
CA PRO A 139 15.64 -7.22 -6.42
C PRO A 139 16.61 -6.16 -6.96
N GLN A 140 17.71 -6.59 -7.58
CA GLN A 140 18.72 -5.71 -8.22
C GLN A 140 18.12 -5.02 -9.45
N ALA A 141 17.41 -5.74 -10.32
CA ALA A 141 16.75 -5.19 -11.49
C ALA A 141 15.63 -4.19 -11.07
N SER A 142 14.91 -4.49 -9.99
CA SER A 142 13.91 -3.57 -9.43
C SER A 142 14.53 -2.26 -8.94
N VAL A 143 15.71 -2.30 -8.32
CA VAL A 143 16.46 -1.08 -7.95
C VAL A 143 16.91 -0.33 -9.20
N GLN A 144 17.43 -1.00 -10.22
CA GLN A 144 17.85 -0.36 -11.47
C GLN A 144 16.67 0.33 -12.17
N LEU A 145 15.51 -0.33 -12.23
CA LEU A 145 14.29 0.26 -12.77
C LEU A 145 13.85 1.51 -11.98
N LEU A 146 13.86 1.41 -10.65
CA LEU A 146 13.53 2.54 -9.76
C LEU A 146 14.47 3.73 -9.99
N GLU A 147 15.77 3.49 -10.07
CA GLU A 147 16.76 4.55 -10.28
C GLU A 147 16.62 5.23 -11.65
N SER A 148 16.28 4.48 -12.69
CA SER A 148 16.20 5.00 -14.07
C SER A 148 14.85 5.62 -14.40
N THR A 149 13.77 5.21 -13.71
CA THR A 149 12.40 5.62 -14.01
C THR A 149 11.64 6.23 -12.83
N GLY A 150 12.16 6.17 -11.61
CA GLY A 150 11.40 6.56 -10.43
C GLY A 150 10.32 5.56 -10.01
N PHE A 151 10.19 4.41 -10.66
CA PHE A 151 9.16 3.41 -10.33
C PHE A 151 9.73 2.01 -10.28
N CYS A 152 9.31 1.22 -9.30
CA CYS A 152 9.39 -0.23 -9.33
C CYS A 152 8.18 -0.86 -8.66
N PHE A 153 7.87 -2.11 -9.04
CA PHE A 153 6.81 -2.90 -8.42
C PHE A 153 7.42 -4.06 -7.63
N LEU A 154 7.12 -4.12 -6.33
CA LEU A 154 7.59 -5.15 -5.42
C LEU A 154 6.46 -6.15 -5.19
N PHE A 155 6.50 -7.26 -5.93
CA PHE A 155 5.46 -8.27 -5.90
C PHE A 155 5.49 -9.04 -4.57
N ALA A 156 4.45 -8.92 -3.74
CA ALA A 156 4.41 -9.43 -2.38
C ALA A 156 4.74 -10.92 -2.26
N GLN A 157 4.28 -11.76 -3.19
CA GLN A 157 4.56 -13.21 -3.14
C GLN A 157 6.05 -13.51 -3.32
N LYS A 158 6.79 -12.67 -4.06
CA LYS A 158 8.22 -12.82 -4.29
C LYS A 158 9.04 -12.32 -3.09
N TYR A 159 8.59 -11.26 -2.45
CA TYR A 159 9.33 -10.63 -1.35
C TYR A 159 9.04 -11.23 0.02
N HIS A 160 7.91 -11.93 0.20
CA HIS A 160 7.52 -12.48 1.51
C HIS A 160 7.39 -14.01 1.51
N PRO A 161 8.50 -14.76 1.36
CA PRO A 161 8.46 -16.23 1.35
C PRO A 161 7.93 -16.82 2.67
N ALA A 162 8.04 -16.11 3.80
CA ALA A 162 7.52 -16.53 5.09
C ALA A 162 5.99 -16.64 5.12
N MET A 163 5.28 -15.99 4.19
CA MET A 163 3.83 -16.13 4.06
C MET A 163 3.37 -17.58 3.83
N ARG A 164 4.25 -18.47 3.35
CA ARG A 164 3.97 -19.91 3.18
C ARG A 164 3.51 -20.59 4.49
N TYR A 165 3.95 -20.10 5.64
CA TYR A 165 3.57 -20.65 6.94
C TYR A 165 2.17 -20.20 7.39
N VAL A 166 1.69 -19.08 6.88
CA VAL A 166 0.42 -18.45 7.29
C VAL A 166 -0.69 -18.65 6.27
N ALA A 167 -0.35 -18.77 5.00
CA ALA A 167 -1.32 -18.86 3.91
C ALA A 167 -2.32 -20.03 4.08
N PRO A 168 -1.91 -21.26 4.44
CA PRO A 168 -2.85 -22.36 4.67
C PRO A 168 -3.82 -22.08 5.82
N VAL A 169 -3.30 -21.48 6.90
CA VAL A 169 -4.09 -21.13 8.09
C VAL A 169 -5.15 -20.09 7.73
N ARG A 170 -4.78 -19.02 7.02
CA ARG A 170 -5.71 -17.99 6.56
C ARG A 170 -6.79 -18.56 5.64
N ALA A 171 -6.41 -19.45 4.73
CA ALA A 171 -7.35 -20.12 3.84
C ALA A 171 -8.35 -21.00 4.59
N ALA A 172 -7.93 -21.63 5.69
CA ALA A 172 -8.79 -22.47 6.53
C ALA A 172 -9.72 -21.64 7.43
N LEU A 173 -9.20 -20.56 8.04
CA LEU A 173 -9.98 -19.70 8.95
C LEU A 173 -11.11 -18.94 8.24
N LYS A 174 -10.89 -18.49 7.01
CA LYS A 174 -11.84 -17.68 6.19
C LYS A 174 -12.35 -16.41 6.89
N ASN A 175 -11.68 -15.99 7.94
CA ASN A 175 -11.95 -14.76 8.68
C ASN A 175 -10.80 -13.77 8.49
N PRO A 176 -11.04 -12.46 8.60
CA PRO A 176 -9.99 -11.47 8.70
C PRO A 176 -9.04 -11.80 9.85
N THR A 177 -7.78 -11.44 9.71
CA THR A 177 -6.74 -11.60 10.73
C THR A 177 -5.81 -10.39 10.63
N VAL A 178 -4.87 -10.23 11.54
CA VAL A 178 -3.81 -9.21 11.47
C VAL A 178 -3.14 -9.14 10.09
N PHE A 179 -3.08 -10.24 9.34
CA PHE A 179 -2.54 -10.30 7.97
C PHE A 179 -3.37 -9.56 6.93
N ASN A 180 -4.59 -9.16 7.24
CA ASN A 180 -5.37 -8.27 6.40
C ASN A 180 -4.98 -6.80 6.60
N LEU A 181 -4.35 -6.48 7.73
CA LEU A 181 -3.93 -5.14 8.12
C LEU A 181 -2.48 -4.86 7.73
N ILE A 182 -1.58 -5.84 7.86
CA ILE A 182 -0.15 -5.60 7.68
C ILE A 182 0.31 -5.52 6.22
N GLY A 183 -0.52 -5.91 5.25
CA GLY A 183 -0.14 -5.86 3.83
C GLY A 183 0.50 -4.54 3.41
N PRO A 184 -0.11 -3.38 3.72
CA PRO A 184 0.47 -2.07 3.47
C PRO A 184 1.73 -1.73 4.29
N LEU A 185 1.94 -2.42 5.41
CA LEU A 185 3.00 -2.12 6.37
C LEU A 185 4.28 -2.95 6.16
N VAL A 186 4.26 -3.92 5.24
CA VAL A 186 5.37 -4.87 5.06
C VAL A 186 6.20 -4.62 3.80
N ASN A 187 6.09 -3.44 3.19
CA ASN A 187 6.93 -3.09 2.05
C ASN A 187 8.41 -3.31 2.39
N PRO A 188 9.17 -4.11 1.59
CA PRO A 188 10.57 -4.41 1.87
C PRO A 188 11.53 -3.24 1.57
N ALA A 189 11.07 -2.20 0.87
CA ALA A 189 11.87 -1.02 0.58
C ALA A 189 12.01 -0.12 1.83
N PRO A 190 13.15 0.59 2.00
CA PRO A 190 13.34 1.54 3.08
C PRO A 190 12.55 2.84 2.81
N LEU A 191 11.25 2.80 3.04
CA LEU A 191 10.37 3.93 2.82
C LEU A 191 10.69 5.09 3.77
N SER A 192 10.59 6.32 3.30
CA SER A 192 10.55 7.53 4.11
C SER A 192 9.14 8.13 4.18
N ALA A 193 8.28 7.81 3.20
CA ALA A 193 6.93 8.33 3.16
C ALA A 193 5.93 7.26 2.69
N GLN A 194 4.66 7.43 3.05
CA GLN A 194 3.60 6.53 2.61
C GLN A 194 2.23 7.22 2.53
N VAL A 195 1.45 6.86 1.51
CA VAL A 195 0.01 7.12 1.48
C VAL A 195 -0.71 5.79 1.66
N LEU A 196 -1.51 5.68 2.71
CA LEU A 196 -2.17 4.43 3.08
C LEU A 196 -3.68 4.63 3.19
N GLY A 197 -4.42 3.97 2.32
CA GLY A 197 -5.88 3.92 2.38
C GLY A 197 -6.39 2.81 3.30
N VAL A 198 -7.40 3.08 4.10
CA VAL A 198 -8.06 2.09 4.95
C VAL A 198 -9.54 1.96 4.63
N GLY A 199 -10.01 0.75 4.36
CA GLY A 199 -11.41 0.47 4.05
C GLY A 199 -12.34 0.57 5.26
N ASN A 200 -11.82 0.45 6.48
CA ASN A 200 -12.58 0.59 7.72
C ASN A 200 -12.06 1.81 8.51
N PRO A 201 -12.89 2.84 8.75
CA PRO A 201 -12.47 4.07 9.45
C PRO A 201 -12.00 3.83 10.89
N ALA A 202 -12.45 2.76 11.55
CA ALA A 202 -12.00 2.41 12.89
C ALA A 202 -10.50 2.08 12.95
N LEU A 203 -9.87 1.77 11.82
CA LEU A 203 -8.44 1.42 11.74
C LEU A 203 -7.52 2.63 11.48
N LEU A 204 -8.06 3.84 11.29
CA LEU A 204 -7.25 5.02 10.96
C LEU A 204 -6.17 5.29 12.00
N ASP A 205 -6.53 5.31 13.28
CA ASP A 205 -5.61 5.61 14.37
C ASP A 205 -4.59 4.49 14.59
N ASP A 206 -5.02 3.23 14.50
CA ASP A 206 -4.16 2.06 14.65
C ASP A 206 -3.11 1.98 13.54
N MET A 207 -3.53 2.24 12.29
CA MET A 207 -2.62 2.22 11.14
C MET A 207 -1.65 3.40 11.16
N ALA A 208 -2.09 4.59 11.59
CA ALA A 208 -1.20 5.73 11.78
C ALA A 208 -0.16 5.47 12.87
N SER A 209 -0.56 4.85 13.98
CA SER A 209 0.34 4.44 15.07
C SER A 209 1.35 3.38 14.61
N ALA A 210 0.91 2.42 13.80
CA ALA A 210 1.80 1.41 13.23
C ALA A 210 2.84 2.02 12.26
N LEU A 211 2.46 3.02 11.47
CA LEU A 211 3.38 3.75 10.59
C LEU A 211 4.37 4.61 11.39
N ALA A 212 3.93 5.25 12.48
CA ALA A 212 4.82 5.99 13.38
C ALA A 212 5.90 5.05 13.97
N SER A 213 5.52 3.83 14.35
CA SER A 213 6.45 2.80 14.82
C SER A 213 7.43 2.32 13.73
N ALA A 214 7.15 2.57 12.46
CA ALA A 214 8.03 2.23 11.34
C ALA A 214 9.06 3.33 11.02
N ASN A 215 9.06 4.46 11.75
CA ASN A 215 9.96 5.61 11.59
C ASN A 215 9.90 6.23 10.19
N LEU A 216 8.68 6.40 9.65
CA LEU A 216 8.48 7.18 8.43
C LEU A 216 8.57 8.69 8.76
N ASP A 217 9.11 9.46 7.84
CA ASP A 217 9.21 10.92 7.99
C ASP A 217 7.85 11.60 7.82
N HIS A 218 7.04 11.11 6.85
CA HIS A 218 5.74 11.68 6.53
C HIS A 218 4.80 10.62 5.95
N ALA A 219 3.57 10.53 6.47
CA ALA A 219 2.57 9.65 5.90
C ALA A 219 1.16 10.25 6.01
N LEU A 220 0.27 9.85 5.09
CA LEU A 220 -1.17 10.06 5.18
C LEU A 220 -1.87 8.71 5.28
N VAL A 221 -2.67 8.52 6.33
CA VAL A 221 -3.63 7.42 6.42
C VAL A 221 -5.00 7.99 6.15
N VAL A 222 -5.70 7.46 5.15
CA VAL A 222 -6.93 8.05 4.63
C VAL A 222 -8.09 7.06 4.59
N HIS A 223 -9.30 7.55 4.88
CA HIS A 223 -10.56 6.83 4.64
C HIS A 223 -11.56 7.77 3.98
N GLY A 224 -11.90 7.49 2.74
CA GLY A 224 -12.75 8.36 1.92
C GLY A 224 -14.20 7.88 1.86
N SER A 225 -15.01 8.16 2.90
CA SER A 225 -16.46 7.90 2.88
C SER A 225 -16.83 6.48 2.40
N GLY A 226 -16.13 5.46 2.93
CA GLY A 226 -16.35 4.06 2.58
C GLY A 226 -15.32 3.47 1.62
N LEU A 227 -14.36 4.26 1.13
CA LEU A 227 -13.26 3.81 0.27
C LEU A 227 -11.93 3.81 1.03
N ASP A 228 -11.01 2.93 0.65
CA ASP A 228 -9.60 2.99 1.04
C ASP A 228 -8.78 3.91 0.10
N GLU A 229 -9.40 5.02 -0.31
CA GLU A 229 -8.85 6.05 -1.21
C GLU A 229 -9.29 7.45 -0.75
N ILE A 230 -8.77 8.51 -1.36
CA ILE A 230 -9.30 9.88 -1.19
C ILE A 230 -10.62 9.98 -1.96
N ALA A 231 -11.71 10.29 -1.24
CA ALA A 231 -13.06 10.32 -1.81
C ALA A 231 -13.30 11.53 -2.70
N LEU A 232 -14.03 11.32 -3.79
CA LEU A 232 -14.62 12.38 -4.61
C LEU A 232 -16.16 12.49 -4.46
N HIS A 233 -16.75 11.65 -3.61
CA HIS A 233 -18.20 11.62 -3.35
C HIS A 233 -18.56 12.10 -1.94
N GLY A 234 -17.58 12.43 -1.13
CA GLY A 234 -17.76 12.87 0.26
C GLY A 234 -16.44 13.29 0.91
N PRO A 235 -16.44 13.54 2.21
CA PRO A 235 -15.24 13.87 2.95
C PRO A 235 -14.32 12.65 3.09
N THR A 236 -13.02 12.90 3.18
CA THR A 236 -11.99 11.94 3.51
C THR A 236 -11.45 12.24 4.90
N GLN A 237 -11.54 11.28 5.81
CA GLN A 237 -10.87 11.37 7.10
C GLN A 237 -9.39 11.09 6.91
N VAL A 238 -8.55 11.93 7.51
CA VAL A 238 -7.08 11.84 7.38
C VAL A 238 -6.44 11.74 8.75
N ARG A 239 -5.42 10.90 8.85
CA ARG A 239 -4.41 10.95 9.91
C ARG A 239 -3.08 11.24 9.22
N GLU A 240 -2.53 12.39 9.49
CA GLU A 240 -1.24 12.82 8.95
C GLU A 240 -0.16 12.62 9.99
N LEU A 241 0.82 11.79 9.67
CA LEU A 241 2.03 11.56 10.44
C LEU A 241 3.14 12.46 9.90
N ARG A 242 3.72 13.30 10.77
CA ARG A 242 4.97 14.05 10.49
C ARG A 242 5.97 13.79 11.62
N GLY A 243 7.01 13.03 11.31
CA GLY A 243 7.92 12.52 12.34
C GLY A 243 7.17 11.69 13.38
N ALA A 244 7.05 12.17 14.62
CA ALA A 244 6.32 11.48 15.68
C ALA A 244 4.91 12.03 15.94
N GLU A 245 4.53 13.13 15.28
CA GLU A 245 3.24 13.78 15.51
C GLU A 245 2.20 13.22 14.52
N ILE A 246 1.02 12.90 15.07
CA ILE A 246 -0.15 12.50 14.29
C ILE A 246 -1.23 13.55 14.46
N THR A 247 -1.66 14.18 13.35
CA THR A 247 -2.77 15.13 13.32
C THR A 247 -3.96 14.52 12.57
N ALA A 248 -5.18 14.87 13.01
CA ALA A 248 -6.43 14.40 12.43
C ALA A 248 -7.19 15.57 11.79
N TYR A 249 -7.65 15.39 10.57
CA TYR A 249 -8.51 16.35 9.88
C TYR A 249 -9.38 15.68 8.82
N GLU A 250 -10.30 16.45 8.25
CA GLU A 250 -11.09 16.06 7.09
C GLU A 250 -10.66 16.83 5.84
N LEU A 251 -10.72 16.15 4.70
CA LEU A 251 -10.40 16.70 3.39
C LEU A 251 -11.62 16.49 2.48
N THR A 252 -11.99 17.52 1.72
CA THR A 252 -13.12 17.47 0.77
C THR A 252 -12.62 17.66 -0.66
N PRO A 253 -13.37 17.16 -1.68
CA PRO A 253 -13.03 17.40 -3.08
C PRO A 253 -12.88 18.88 -3.42
N ALA A 254 -13.73 19.74 -2.85
CA ALA A 254 -13.68 21.18 -3.07
C ALA A 254 -12.36 21.82 -2.58
N GLN A 255 -11.82 21.37 -1.44
CA GLN A 255 -10.51 21.83 -0.95
C GLN A 255 -9.35 21.41 -1.85
N LEU A 256 -9.53 20.34 -2.64
CA LEU A 256 -8.60 19.88 -3.66
C LEU A 256 -8.78 20.59 -5.00
N GLY A 257 -9.83 21.39 -5.17
CA GLY A 257 -10.20 22.01 -6.46
C GLY A 257 -10.76 21.00 -7.47
N LEU A 258 -11.31 19.88 -6.99
CA LEU A 258 -11.84 18.78 -7.80
C LEU A 258 -13.38 18.78 -7.80
N GLY A 259 -13.95 18.14 -8.84
CA GLY A 259 -15.38 17.88 -8.94
C GLY A 259 -15.87 16.86 -7.92
N THR A 260 -17.19 16.84 -7.72
CA THR A 260 -17.86 15.79 -6.95
C THR A 260 -18.45 14.76 -7.89
N TYR A 261 -18.21 13.48 -7.59
CA TYR A 261 -18.64 12.33 -8.38
C TYR A 261 -19.36 11.33 -7.48
N THR A 262 -19.90 10.28 -8.06
CA THR A 262 -20.44 9.14 -7.30
C THR A 262 -19.42 7.98 -7.29
N VAL A 263 -19.58 7.03 -6.37
CA VAL A 263 -18.75 5.81 -6.38
C VAL A 263 -18.94 5.04 -7.70
N ALA A 264 -20.13 5.09 -8.30
CA ALA A 264 -20.41 4.45 -9.58
C ALA A 264 -19.56 5.02 -10.74
N ASP A 265 -19.19 6.30 -10.68
CA ASP A 265 -18.34 6.94 -11.69
C ASP A 265 -16.87 6.50 -11.60
N LEU A 266 -16.48 5.83 -10.50
CA LEU A 266 -15.12 5.33 -10.26
C LEU A 266 -14.98 3.83 -10.53
N VAL A 267 -16.07 3.14 -10.86
CA VAL A 267 -16.09 1.68 -11.05
C VAL A 267 -15.20 1.29 -12.23
N GLY A 268 -14.37 0.28 -11.98
CA GLY A 268 -13.54 -0.38 -12.97
C GLY A 268 -14.05 -1.77 -13.35
N GLY A 269 -13.12 -2.61 -13.80
CA GLY A 269 -13.38 -3.98 -14.21
C GLY A 269 -12.29 -4.94 -13.76
N ASP A 270 -12.00 -5.92 -14.61
CA ASP A 270 -10.81 -6.74 -14.49
C ASP A 270 -9.54 -5.95 -14.87
N ALA A 271 -8.40 -6.58 -14.78
CA ALA A 271 -7.11 -5.93 -15.06
C ALA A 271 -7.03 -5.37 -16.49
N SER A 272 -7.62 -6.03 -17.47
CA SER A 272 -7.61 -5.57 -18.87
C SER A 272 -8.46 -4.31 -19.03
N VAL A 273 -9.65 -4.29 -18.45
CA VAL A 273 -10.54 -3.11 -18.45
C VAL A 273 -9.87 -1.96 -17.71
N ASN A 274 -9.31 -2.20 -16.53
CA ASN A 274 -8.64 -1.16 -15.74
C ASN A 274 -7.42 -0.59 -16.46
N ALA A 275 -6.61 -1.42 -17.11
CA ALA A 275 -5.48 -0.96 -17.91
C ALA A 275 -5.91 -0.05 -19.05
N GLN A 276 -7.00 -0.38 -19.75
CA GLN A 276 -7.55 0.47 -20.80
C GLN A 276 -8.07 1.81 -20.28
N LEU A 277 -8.83 1.79 -19.17
CA LEU A 277 -9.37 3.01 -18.55
C LEU A 277 -8.24 3.93 -18.07
N ILE A 278 -7.21 3.37 -17.43
CA ILE A 278 -6.08 4.14 -16.92
C ILE A 278 -5.21 4.69 -18.06
N ARG A 279 -4.94 3.90 -19.11
CA ARG A 279 -4.25 4.43 -20.31
C ARG A 279 -5.04 5.55 -20.96
N ALA A 280 -6.35 5.40 -21.11
CA ALA A 280 -7.20 6.47 -21.65
C ALA A 280 -7.09 7.77 -20.82
N VAL A 281 -7.00 7.67 -19.48
CA VAL A 281 -6.74 8.85 -18.64
C VAL A 281 -5.38 9.45 -18.95
N PHE A 282 -4.33 8.65 -19.05
CA PHE A 282 -2.96 9.12 -19.32
C PHE A 282 -2.80 9.72 -20.71
N ASP A 283 -3.61 9.25 -21.67
CA ASP A 283 -3.69 9.80 -23.04
C ASP A 283 -4.62 11.04 -23.14
N GLY A 284 -5.16 11.53 -22.03
CA GLY A 284 -6.03 12.71 -21.97
C GLY A 284 -7.48 12.47 -22.46
N ALA A 285 -7.86 11.20 -22.73
CA ALA A 285 -9.17 10.81 -23.27
C ALA A 285 -10.07 10.06 -22.25
N GLY A 286 -9.61 9.91 -21.01
CA GLY A 286 -10.32 9.18 -19.96
C GLY A 286 -11.48 9.96 -19.33
N GLN A 287 -12.28 9.27 -18.53
CA GLN A 287 -13.36 9.88 -17.78
C GLN A 287 -12.81 10.86 -16.72
N ALA A 288 -13.49 11.98 -16.53
CA ALA A 288 -13.10 13.01 -15.56
C ALA A 288 -13.03 12.45 -14.13
N ALA A 289 -13.97 11.60 -13.73
CA ALA A 289 -13.97 10.98 -12.40
C ALA A 289 -12.71 10.12 -12.14
N HIS A 290 -12.31 9.30 -13.11
CA HIS A 290 -11.09 8.49 -13.02
C HIS A 290 -9.83 9.36 -12.97
N ARG A 291 -9.75 10.39 -13.84
CA ARG A 291 -8.63 11.34 -13.86
C ARG A 291 -8.49 12.06 -12.52
N ASP A 292 -9.59 12.57 -11.99
CA ASP A 292 -9.60 13.36 -10.76
C ASP A 292 -9.28 12.49 -9.52
N ALA A 293 -9.76 11.23 -9.47
CA ALA A 293 -9.40 10.29 -8.42
C ALA A 293 -7.90 9.94 -8.44
N ILE A 294 -7.35 9.68 -9.64
CA ILE A 294 -5.91 9.45 -9.81
C ILE A 294 -5.12 10.69 -9.39
N ALA A 295 -5.55 11.89 -9.79
CA ALA A 295 -4.88 13.13 -9.44
C ALA A 295 -4.92 13.42 -7.93
N ALA A 296 -6.04 13.16 -7.25
CA ALA A 296 -6.16 13.31 -5.80
C ALA A 296 -5.17 12.40 -5.04
N SER A 297 -5.11 11.13 -5.43
CA SER A 297 -4.18 10.18 -4.81
C SER A 297 -2.72 10.48 -5.16
N ALA A 298 -2.42 10.90 -6.40
CA ALA A 298 -1.08 11.35 -6.79
C ALA A 298 -0.64 12.61 -6.02
N ALA A 299 -1.56 13.55 -5.81
CA ALA A 299 -1.31 14.74 -5.00
C ALA A 299 -0.89 14.40 -3.57
N ALA A 300 -1.52 13.40 -2.96
CA ALA A 300 -1.10 12.91 -1.65
C ALA A 300 0.35 12.40 -1.66
N VAL A 301 0.73 11.65 -2.70
CA VAL A 301 2.13 11.19 -2.87
C VAL A 301 3.08 12.36 -3.05
N LEU A 302 2.74 13.35 -3.89
CA LEU A 302 3.56 14.55 -4.08
C LEU A 302 3.72 15.34 -2.79
N TYR A 303 2.67 15.46 -2.00
CA TYR A 303 2.67 16.17 -0.74
C TYR A 303 3.55 15.50 0.32
N VAL A 304 3.38 14.19 0.56
CA VAL A 304 4.18 13.48 1.57
C VAL A 304 5.67 13.37 1.18
N THR A 305 5.99 13.55 -0.09
CA THR A 305 7.38 13.55 -0.58
C THR A 305 7.98 14.95 -0.74
N GLY A 306 7.24 16.01 -0.34
CA GLY A 306 7.69 17.40 -0.44
C GLY A 306 7.82 17.93 -1.87
N LYS A 307 7.19 17.28 -2.84
CA LYS A 307 7.10 17.75 -4.25
C LYS A 307 5.98 18.75 -4.47
N ALA A 308 5.05 18.85 -3.52
CA ALA A 308 4.02 19.87 -3.46
C ALA A 308 3.88 20.35 -2.01
N ASP A 309 3.68 21.66 -1.84
CA ASP A 309 3.52 22.28 -0.52
C ASP A 309 2.11 22.06 0.06
N THR A 310 1.13 21.81 -0.82
CA THR A 310 -0.27 21.54 -0.46
C THR A 310 -0.85 20.44 -1.35
N LEU A 311 -1.89 19.76 -0.85
CA LEU A 311 -2.61 18.76 -1.63
C LEU A 311 -3.25 19.38 -2.91
N ALA A 312 -3.81 20.59 -2.81
CA ALA A 312 -4.39 21.28 -3.96
C ALA A 312 -3.35 21.60 -5.05
N GLN A 313 -2.14 22.02 -4.66
CA GLN A 313 -1.02 22.22 -5.59
C GLN A 313 -0.63 20.88 -6.23
N GLY A 314 -0.55 19.81 -5.46
CA GLY A 314 -0.27 18.46 -5.95
C GLY A 314 -1.27 18.00 -7.01
N VAL A 315 -2.57 18.29 -6.81
CA VAL A 315 -3.64 18.01 -7.79
C VAL A 315 -3.38 18.73 -9.10
N GLN A 316 -3.10 20.03 -9.06
CA GLN A 316 -2.83 20.81 -10.29
C GLN A 316 -1.63 20.23 -11.04
N THR A 317 -0.53 19.93 -10.33
CA THR A 317 0.68 19.34 -10.93
C THR A 317 0.38 17.97 -11.57
N ALA A 318 -0.41 17.13 -10.91
CA ALA A 318 -0.80 15.83 -11.44
C ALA A 318 -1.70 15.95 -12.69
N LEU A 319 -2.70 16.85 -12.66
CA LEU A 319 -3.59 17.09 -13.80
C LEU A 319 -2.83 17.65 -15.01
N GLU A 320 -1.88 18.56 -14.80
CA GLU A 320 -1.02 19.10 -15.86
C GLU A 320 -0.16 18.00 -16.50
N ALA A 321 0.45 17.10 -15.68
CA ALA A 321 1.27 16.00 -16.19
C ALA A 321 0.44 14.99 -16.99
N ILE A 322 -0.80 14.74 -16.60
CA ILE A 322 -1.74 13.90 -17.34
C ILE A 322 -2.09 14.59 -18.67
N ALA A 323 -2.49 15.87 -18.62
CA ALA A 323 -2.99 16.60 -19.78
C ALA A 323 -1.93 16.80 -20.88
N ASN A 324 -0.66 16.98 -20.52
CA ASN A 324 0.43 17.23 -21.46
C ASN A 324 1.13 15.95 -21.98
N GLY A 325 0.64 14.75 -21.60
CA GLY A 325 1.16 13.46 -22.05
C GLY A 325 2.45 12.99 -21.36
N THR A 326 2.91 13.70 -20.32
CA THR A 326 4.11 13.32 -19.55
C THR A 326 3.94 11.92 -18.95
N VAL A 327 2.77 11.63 -18.36
CA VAL A 327 2.50 10.35 -17.71
C VAL A 327 2.49 9.19 -18.71
N ALA A 328 1.84 9.37 -19.87
CA ALA A 328 1.77 8.35 -20.92
C ALA A 328 3.17 7.99 -21.44
N SER A 329 3.96 9.00 -21.80
CA SER A 329 5.35 8.80 -22.26
C SER A 329 6.22 8.13 -21.19
N HIS A 330 6.01 8.49 -19.94
CA HIS A 330 6.78 7.91 -18.82
C HIS A 330 6.42 6.45 -18.57
N LEU A 331 5.13 6.08 -18.66
CA LEU A 331 4.69 4.69 -18.58
C LEU A 331 5.36 3.83 -19.67
N ASP A 332 5.40 4.31 -20.90
CA ASP A 332 6.04 3.59 -22.00
C ASP A 332 7.55 3.39 -21.75
N LYS A 333 8.22 4.39 -21.15
CA LYS A 333 9.61 4.27 -20.71
C LYS A 333 9.77 3.21 -19.63
N ILE A 334 8.91 3.19 -18.61
CA ILE A 334 8.93 2.17 -17.55
C ILE A 334 8.77 0.77 -18.15
N VAL A 335 7.79 0.57 -19.03
CA VAL A 335 7.53 -0.72 -19.67
C VAL A 335 8.72 -1.21 -20.48
N THR A 336 9.32 -0.32 -21.28
CA THR A 336 10.48 -0.63 -22.11
C THR A 336 11.67 -1.07 -21.26
N GLN A 337 12.04 -0.27 -20.26
CA GLN A 337 13.17 -0.57 -19.40
C GLN A 337 12.94 -1.80 -18.50
N ALA A 338 11.71 -2.00 -18.00
CA ALA A 338 11.38 -3.17 -17.21
C ALA A 338 11.54 -4.46 -18.02
N ARG A 339 11.17 -4.47 -19.30
CA ARG A 339 11.34 -5.61 -20.21
C ARG A 339 12.82 -5.88 -20.50
N GLU A 340 13.61 -4.85 -20.72
CA GLU A 340 15.06 -4.98 -20.93
C GLU A 340 15.75 -5.59 -19.70
N LEU A 341 15.31 -5.23 -18.49
CA LEU A 341 15.84 -5.77 -17.22
C LEU A 341 15.33 -7.18 -16.88
N SER A 342 14.28 -7.66 -17.53
CA SER A 342 13.72 -9.00 -17.38
C SER A 342 14.33 -10.03 -18.35
N ALA A 343 15.01 -9.56 -19.40
CA ALA A 343 15.66 -10.40 -20.42
C ALA A 343 17.01 -10.95 -19.93
#